data_675ad54df4548b9833a3290a00cd7971
#
_entry.id   675ad54df4548b9833a3290a00cd7971
#
_cell.length_a   1.000
_cell.length_b   1.000
_cell.length_c   1.000
_cell.angle_alpha   90.00
_cell.angle_beta   90.00
_cell.angle_gamma   90.00
#
_symmetry.space_group_name_H-M   'P 1'
#
loop_
_entity.id
_entity.type
_entity.pdbx_description
1 polymer ?
#
loop_
_entity_poly.entity_id
_entity_poly.type
_entity_poly.pdbx_seq_one_letter_code
_entity_poly.pdbx_strand_id
1 'polypeptide(L)'
;MKKNVLAVALALMAGIGAYAEKNTITSPDGKLNVVVEDRDGKLYYSIDYAGKRMMEESQLGLLANVGDFSQGLTYQNKKEAKVEKSYDLRTAKVSHVDYHANQLNVTYLNGKKQPMTVTFNVSNNDVAFRYTFDQLKAQHIIVNEEKTAFNLPKVTTTYLCPQSDPLIGFARTKPSYE
;
A
#
# COMPACT_ATOMS: atom_id res chain seq x y z
N MET A 1 -7.40 -49.48 49.13
CA MET A 1 -8.11 -48.26 48.76
C MET A 1 -7.25 -47.50 47.75
N LYS A 2 -7.59 -47.58 46.50
CA LYS A 2 -6.85 -46.89 45.40
C LYS A 2 -7.58 -45.56 45.12
N LYS A 3 -6.91 -44.41 45.33
CA LYS A 3 -7.44 -43.09 45.01
C LYS A 3 -7.12 -42.78 43.55
N ASN A 4 -8.14 -42.73 42.73
CA ASN A 4 -8.04 -42.26 41.34
C ASN A 4 -7.98 -40.74 41.35
N VAL A 5 -6.86 -40.18 40.93
CA VAL A 5 -6.71 -38.77 40.68
C VAL A 5 -7.08 -38.54 39.22
N LEU A 6 -8.22 -37.94 38.97
CA LEU A 6 -8.71 -37.51 37.66
C LEU A 6 -8.02 -36.18 37.30
N ALA A 7 -7.02 -36.22 36.45
CA ALA A 7 -6.38 -35.01 35.90
C ALA A 7 -7.28 -34.43 34.82
N VAL A 8 -7.95 -33.31 35.11
CA VAL A 8 -8.67 -32.51 34.13
C VAL A 8 -7.64 -31.63 33.37
N ALA A 9 -7.28 -32.03 32.17
CA ALA A 9 -6.48 -31.20 31.28
C ALA A 9 -7.39 -30.10 30.71
N LEU A 10 -7.28 -28.90 31.24
CA LEU A 10 -7.91 -27.69 30.71
C LEU A 10 -7.13 -27.26 29.46
N ALA A 11 -7.62 -27.64 28.27
CA ALA A 11 -7.09 -27.14 27.01
C ALA A 11 -7.48 -25.67 26.88
N LEU A 12 -6.55 -24.76 27.20
CA LEU A 12 -6.64 -23.35 26.77
C LEU A 12 -6.51 -23.34 25.24
N MET A 13 -7.63 -23.29 24.54
CA MET A 13 -7.67 -22.81 23.17
C MET A 13 -7.39 -21.31 23.21
N ALA A 14 -6.11 -20.93 23.11
CA ALA A 14 -5.73 -19.59 22.76
C ALA A 14 -6.29 -19.34 21.33
N GLY A 15 -7.42 -18.67 21.24
CA GLY A 15 -7.92 -18.14 19.99
C GLY A 15 -6.82 -17.23 19.43
N ILE A 16 -6.15 -17.67 18.38
CA ILE A 16 -5.29 -16.82 17.57
C ILE A 16 -6.25 -15.88 16.85
N GLY A 17 -6.65 -14.81 17.53
CA GLY A 17 -7.26 -13.68 16.87
C GLY A 17 -6.22 -13.18 15.85
N ALA A 18 -6.56 -13.16 14.58
CA ALA A 18 -5.76 -12.49 13.56
C ALA A 18 -5.72 -11.01 13.95
N TYR A 19 -4.66 -10.62 14.67
CA TYR A 19 -4.40 -9.22 14.94
C TYR A 19 -4.03 -8.58 13.62
N ALA A 20 -4.79 -7.55 13.22
CA ALA A 20 -4.46 -6.72 12.10
C ALA A 20 -3.05 -6.13 12.30
N GLU A 21 -2.12 -6.48 11.44
CA GLU A 21 -0.76 -5.91 11.49
C GLU A 21 -0.82 -4.49 11.00
N LYS A 22 -0.53 -3.55 11.90
CA LYS A 22 -0.56 -2.13 11.63
C LYS A 22 0.86 -1.58 11.50
N ASN A 23 1.20 -1.08 10.32
CA ASN A 23 2.48 -0.46 10.03
C ASN A 23 2.27 1.04 9.80
N THR A 24 3.11 1.85 10.43
CA THR A 24 2.99 3.31 10.37
C THR A 24 4.31 3.91 9.94
N ILE A 25 4.25 4.95 9.10
CA ILE A 25 5.40 5.76 8.71
C ILE A 25 5.01 7.24 8.66
N THR A 26 5.93 8.09 9.10
CA THR A 26 5.75 9.55 9.11
C THR A 26 6.73 10.23 8.17
N SER A 27 6.40 11.45 7.72
CA SER A 27 7.33 12.32 7.01
C SER A 27 8.52 12.73 7.91
N PRO A 28 9.63 13.21 7.34
CA PRO A 28 10.75 13.72 8.12
C PRO A 28 10.39 14.81 9.13
N ASP A 29 9.42 15.69 8.81
CA ASP A 29 8.90 16.73 9.70
C ASP A 29 7.79 16.25 10.65
N GLY A 30 7.38 14.98 10.54
CA GLY A 30 6.37 14.34 11.40
C GLY A 30 4.92 14.74 11.13
N LYS A 31 4.62 15.56 10.12
CA LYS A 31 3.26 16.05 9.87
C LYS A 31 2.42 15.09 9.04
N LEU A 32 3.00 14.46 8.00
CA LEU A 32 2.35 13.38 7.26
C LEU A 32 2.51 12.07 8.02
N ASN A 33 1.42 11.35 8.14
CA ASN A 33 1.39 10.03 8.76
C ASN A 33 0.63 9.07 7.85
N VAL A 34 1.26 7.97 7.47
CA VAL A 34 0.66 6.90 6.66
C VAL A 34 0.54 5.67 7.51
N VAL A 35 -0.65 5.08 7.52
CA VAL A 35 -0.93 3.81 8.18
C VAL A 35 -1.25 2.78 7.11
N VAL A 36 -0.59 1.63 7.16
CA VAL A 36 -0.87 0.46 6.32
C VAL A 36 -1.30 -0.68 7.22
N GLU A 37 -2.46 -1.23 6.95
CA GLU A 37 -3.11 -2.23 7.80
C GLU A 37 -3.56 -3.42 6.98
N ASP A 38 -3.27 -4.63 7.48
CA ASP A 38 -3.84 -5.89 6.99
C ASP A 38 -5.08 -6.20 7.82
N ARG A 39 -6.23 -6.36 7.16
CA ARG A 39 -7.47 -6.75 7.79
C ARG A 39 -8.16 -7.81 6.96
N ASP A 40 -8.36 -8.99 7.54
CA ASP A 40 -8.98 -10.14 6.89
C ASP A 40 -8.32 -10.51 5.55
N GLY A 41 -6.99 -10.36 5.48
CA GLY A 41 -6.20 -10.66 4.29
C GLY A 41 -6.34 -9.64 3.17
N LYS A 42 -6.86 -8.45 3.44
CA LYS A 42 -6.89 -7.31 2.51
C LYS A 42 -6.08 -6.17 3.08
N LEU A 43 -5.38 -5.46 2.21
CA LEU A 43 -4.57 -4.32 2.61
C LEU A 43 -5.34 -3.03 2.47
N TYR A 44 -5.16 -2.16 3.44
CA TYR A 44 -5.71 -0.81 3.45
C TYR A 44 -4.62 0.17 3.84
N TYR A 45 -4.76 1.40 3.39
CA TYR A 45 -3.93 2.51 3.83
C TYR A 45 -4.80 3.73 4.13
N SER A 46 -4.29 4.60 4.99
CA SER A 46 -4.88 5.91 5.26
C SER A 46 -3.79 6.94 5.48
N ILE A 47 -4.11 8.22 5.25
CA ILE A 47 -3.13 9.31 5.34
C ILE A 47 -3.72 10.43 6.19
N ASP A 48 -2.95 10.87 7.18
CA ASP A 48 -3.22 12.05 7.99
C ASP A 48 -2.15 13.12 7.75
N TYR A 49 -2.53 14.38 7.74
CA TYR A 49 -1.62 15.52 7.74
C TYR A 49 -1.92 16.44 8.91
N ALA A 50 -0.94 16.70 9.76
CA ALA A 50 -1.06 17.50 10.96
C ALA A 50 -2.29 17.13 11.82
N GLY A 51 -2.56 15.83 11.96
CA GLY A 51 -3.69 15.29 12.71
C GLY A 51 -5.04 15.31 11.99
N LYS A 52 -5.10 15.81 10.75
CA LYS A 52 -6.33 15.84 9.95
C LYS A 52 -6.30 14.72 8.90
N ARG A 53 -7.40 13.95 8.79
CA ARG A 53 -7.57 12.93 7.78
C ARG A 53 -7.59 13.54 6.38
N MET A 54 -6.65 13.11 5.52
CA MET A 54 -6.52 13.53 4.11
C MET A 54 -6.95 12.45 3.15
N MET A 55 -6.71 11.18 3.51
CA MET A 55 -7.14 10.00 2.77
C MET A 55 -7.81 9.06 3.75
N GLU A 56 -9.08 8.77 3.52
CA GLU A 56 -9.81 7.77 4.28
C GLU A 56 -9.24 6.38 3.99
N GLU A 57 -9.64 5.41 4.77
CA GLU A 57 -9.22 4.02 4.56
C GLU A 57 -9.49 3.57 3.13
N SER A 58 -8.44 3.26 2.41
CA SER A 58 -8.41 2.97 0.98
C SER A 58 -7.75 1.62 0.75
N GLN A 59 -8.37 0.78 -0.08
CA GLN A 59 -7.84 -0.56 -0.36
C GLN A 59 -6.57 -0.46 -1.21
N LEU A 60 -5.63 -1.37 -0.98
CA LEU A 60 -4.48 -1.68 -1.82
C LEU A 60 -4.61 -3.07 -2.41
N GLY A 61 -4.02 -3.29 -3.57
CA GLY A 61 -3.92 -4.61 -4.16
C GLY A 61 -4.10 -4.61 -5.67
N LEU A 62 -3.74 -5.71 -6.28
CA LEU A 62 -3.89 -5.94 -7.71
C LEU A 62 -4.03 -7.43 -8.04
N LEU A 63 -4.58 -7.70 -9.22
CA LEU A 63 -4.59 -9.01 -9.85
C LEU A 63 -3.57 -9.01 -10.98
N ALA A 64 -2.68 -10.01 -10.96
CA ALA A 64 -1.67 -10.19 -12.00
C ALA A 64 -1.74 -11.61 -12.58
N ASN A 65 -1.12 -11.79 -13.74
CA ASN A 65 -0.99 -13.12 -14.36
C ASN A 65 -0.28 -14.14 -13.44
N VAL A 66 0.52 -13.67 -12.50
CA VAL A 66 1.27 -14.50 -11.53
C VAL A 66 0.46 -14.85 -10.28
N GLY A 67 -0.59 -14.07 -9.94
CA GLY A 67 -1.43 -14.33 -8.78
C GLY A 67 -2.37 -13.18 -8.41
N ASP A 68 -3.26 -13.46 -7.47
CA ASP A 68 -4.12 -12.46 -6.81
C ASP A 68 -3.36 -11.90 -5.59
N PHE A 69 -3.20 -10.58 -5.56
CA PHE A 69 -2.57 -9.80 -4.49
C PHE A 69 -3.55 -8.75 -3.94
N SER A 70 -4.85 -8.98 -4.06
CA SER A 70 -5.89 -8.11 -3.52
C SER A 70 -6.59 -8.66 -2.29
N GLN A 71 -6.41 -9.96 -2.01
CA GLN A 71 -7.04 -10.68 -0.90
C GLN A 71 -6.25 -11.92 -0.51
N GLY A 72 -6.57 -12.50 0.66
CA GLY A 72 -5.88 -13.68 1.19
C GLY A 72 -4.40 -13.41 1.47
N LEU A 73 -4.08 -12.15 1.74
CA LEU A 73 -2.71 -11.72 2.02
C LEU A 73 -2.34 -12.01 3.47
N THR A 74 -1.09 -12.35 3.69
CA THR A 74 -0.50 -12.55 5.01
C THR A 74 0.75 -11.70 5.13
N TYR A 75 0.87 -10.95 6.21
CA TYR A 75 2.07 -10.18 6.53
C TYR A 75 3.30 -11.10 6.61
N GLN A 76 4.40 -10.67 6.02
CA GLN A 76 5.68 -11.37 6.09
C GLN A 76 6.72 -10.58 6.89
N ASN A 77 7.03 -9.37 6.45
CA ASN A 77 8.01 -8.51 7.12
C ASN A 77 7.86 -7.05 6.71
N LYS A 78 8.55 -6.17 7.44
CA LYS A 78 8.73 -4.77 7.06
C LYS A 78 10.19 -4.35 7.12
N LYS A 79 10.53 -3.34 6.34
CA LYS A 79 11.81 -2.66 6.37
C LYS A 79 11.60 -1.16 6.21
N GLU A 80 12.23 -0.38 7.06
CA GLU A 80 12.24 1.08 7.00
C GLU A 80 13.60 1.58 6.50
N ALA A 81 13.60 2.68 5.77
CA ALA A 81 14.79 3.34 5.24
C ALA A 81 14.56 4.84 5.12
N LYS A 82 15.63 5.59 4.89
CA LYS A 82 15.57 6.98 4.44
C LYS A 82 15.94 7.07 2.98
N VAL A 83 15.27 7.94 2.26
CA VAL A 83 15.56 8.25 0.86
C VAL A 83 16.05 9.68 0.80
N GLU A 84 17.28 9.85 0.31
CA GLU A 84 17.89 11.15 0.08
C GLU A 84 18.37 11.19 -1.37
N LYS A 85 17.90 12.15 -2.16
CA LYS A 85 18.26 12.31 -3.57
C LYS A 85 18.38 13.80 -3.88
N SER A 86 19.38 14.16 -4.65
CA SER A 86 19.57 15.49 -5.19
C SER A 86 19.70 15.39 -6.70
N TYR A 87 18.92 16.16 -7.45
CA TYR A 87 18.92 16.14 -8.91
C TYR A 87 18.42 17.44 -9.52
N ASP A 88 18.83 17.69 -10.77
CA ASP A 88 18.44 18.86 -11.54
C ASP A 88 17.35 18.51 -12.56
N LEU A 89 16.35 19.41 -12.68
CA LEU A 89 15.27 19.34 -13.66
C LEU A 89 15.42 20.48 -14.67
N ARG A 90 15.66 20.14 -15.94
CA ARG A 90 15.91 21.15 -16.99
C ARG A 90 14.66 21.83 -17.52
N THR A 91 13.49 21.23 -17.37
CA THR A 91 12.23 21.65 -18.00
C THR A 91 11.09 21.92 -17.01
N ALA A 92 11.39 21.97 -15.72
CA ALA A 92 10.41 22.23 -14.67
C ALA A 92 10.58 23.64 -14.06
N LYS A 93 9.55 24.12 -13.34
CA LYS A 93 9.59 25.40 -12.62
C LYS A 93 10.66 25.44 -11.54
N VAL A 94 10.98 24.29 -10.95
CA VAL A 94 12.04 24.12 -9.97
C VAL A 94 13.21 23.45 -10.69
N SER A 95 14.36 24.10 -10.73
CA SER A 95 15.56 23.61 -11.44
C SER A 95 16.36 22.59 -10.63
N HIS A 96 16.27 22.64 -9.31
CA HIS A 96 16.99 21.75 -8.41
C HIS A 96 16.05 21.18 -7.35
N VAL A 97 16.16 19.90 -7.06
CA VAL A 97 15.33 19.20 -6.07
C VAL A 97 16.22 18.43 -5.11
N ASP A 98 16.12 18.75 -3.83
CA ASP A 98 16.62 17.94 -2.73
C ASP A 98 15.43 17.16 -2.13
N TYR A 99 15.37 15.87 -2.45
CA TYR A 99 14.27 15.00 -2.03
C TYR A 99 14.67 14.21 -0.79
N HIS A 100 13.93 14.42 0.29
CA HIS A 100 14.08 13.71 1.55
C HIS A 100 12.76 13.04 1.91
N ALA A 101 12.79 11.72 2.10
CA ALA A 101 11.61 10.95 2.50
C ALA A 101 11.98 9.81 3.45
N ASN A 102 11.06 9.44 4.30
CA ASN A 102 11.09 8.16 4.99
C ASN A 102 10.45 7.11 4.10
N GLN A 103 11.02 5.92 4.06
CA GLN A 103 10.55 4.81 3.26
C GLN A 103 10.12 3.64 4.13
N LEU A 104 8.94 3.10 3.85
CA LEU A 104 8.41 1.87 4.43
C LEU A 104 8.21 0.84 3.32
N ASN A 105 8.86 -0.31 3.44
CA ASN A 105 8.63 -1.46 2.60
C ASN A 105 7.92 -2.52 3.43
N VAL A 106 6.73 -2.95 3.03
CA VAL A 106 5.98 -4.01 3.70
C VAL A 106 5.72 -5.13 2.71
N THR A 107 6.16 -6.32 3.07
CA THR A 107 6.02 -7.51 2.22
C THR A 107 4.88 -8.38 2.72
N TYR A 108 4.02 -8.78 1.80
CA TYR A 108 2.91 -9.69 2.03
C TYR A 108 3.00 -10.90 1.10
N LEU A 109 2.51 -12.03 1.57
CA LEU A 109 2.38 -13.25 0.80
C LEU A 109 0.93 -13.46 0.41
N ASN A 110 0.66 -13.81 -0.86
CA ASN A 110 -0.66 -14.23 -1.29
C ASN A 110 -0.96 -15.69 -0.90
N GLY A 111 -2.14 -16.20 -1.21
CA GLY A 111 -2.54 -17.57 -0.91
C GLY A 111 -1.65 -18.66 -1.52
N LYS A 112 -0.85 -18.32 -2.54
CA LYS A 112 0.17 -19.21 -3.15
C LYS A 112 1.57 -19.00 -2.56
N LYS A 113 1.70 -18.24 -1.48
CA LYS A 113 2.98 -17.88 -0.85
C LYS A 113 3.92 -17.08 -1.75
N GLN A 114 3.36 -16.34 -2.70
CA GLN A 114 4.12 -15.45 -3.58
C GLN A 114 4.20 -14.07 -2.94
N PRO A 115 5.40 -13.46 -2.87
CA PRO A 115 5.58 -12.17 -2.22
C PRO A 115 5.21 -10.99 -3.14
N MET A 116 4.60 -9.99 -2.54
CA MET A 116 4.43 -8.65 -3.05
C MET A 116 4.89 -7.66 -1.99
N THR A 117 5.75 -6.72 -2.36
CA THR A 117 6.17 -5.63 -1.49
C THR A 117 5.46 -4.35 -1.88
N VAL A 118 4.83 -3.69 -0.92
CA VAL A 118 4.32 -2.33 -1.06
C VAL A 118 5.35 -1.39 -0.45
N THR A 119 5.87 -0.46 -1.25
CA THR A 119 6.83 0.54 -0.83
C THR A 119 6.14 1.90 -0.74
N PHE A 120 6.13 2.50 0.42
CA PHE A 120 5.72 3.90 0.63
C PHE A 120 6.94 4.78 0.79
N ASN A 121 6.98 5.91 0.09
CA ASN A 121 7.88 7.02 0.34
C ASN A 121 7.04 8.19 0.84
N VAL A 122 7.39 8.70 2.00
CA VAL A 122 6.67 9.80 2.66
C VAL A 122 7.63 10.96 2.85
N SER A 123 7.51 11.99 2.00
CA SER A 123 8.22 13.25 2.15
C SER A 123 7.40 14.23 3.00
N ASN A 124 7.88 15.46 3.18
CA ASN A 124 7.13 16.47 3.92
C ASN A 124 5.87 16.95 3.19
N ASN A 125 5.81 16.75 1.86
CA ASN A 125 4.78 17.31 1.00
C ASN A 125 4.02 16.28 0.19
N ASP A 126 4.48 15.03 0.15
CA ASP A 126 3.89 13.99 -0.69
C ASP A 126 3.97 12.59 -0.07
N VAL A 127 3.08 11.74 -0.54
CA VAL A 127 3.09 10.29 -0.30
C VAL A 127 3.05 9.60 -1.65
N ALA A 128 4.08 8.82 -1.96
CA ALA A 128 4.12 7.98 -3.14
C ALA A 128 4.19 6.51 -2.73
N PHE A 129 3.53 5.63 -3.47
CA PHE A 129 3.68 4.20 -3.25
C PHE A 129 3.79 3.43 -4.57
N ARG A 130 4.31 2.20 -4.46
CA ARG A 130 4.41 1.26 -5.57
C ARG A 130 4.34 -0.18 -5.09
N TYR A 131 3.93 -1.07 -5.98
CA TYR A 131 4.05 -2.53 -5.79
C TYR A 131 5.31 -3.04 -6.47
N THR A 132 6.01 -3.97 -5.81
CA THR A 132 7.18 -4.66 -6.36
C THR A 132 7.08 -6.17 -6.15
N PHE A 133 7.62 -6.92 -7.11
CA PHE A 133 7.59 -8.38 -7.17
C PHE A 133 8.99 -8.96 -7.39
N ASP A 134 10.01 -8.33 -6.85
CA ASP A 134 11.43 -8.63 -7.10
C ASP A 134 11.83 -10.08 -6.78
N GLN A 135 11.05 -10.75 -5.92
CA GLN A 135 11.30 -12.15 -5.53
C GLN A 135 10.58 -13.17 -6.44
N LEU A 136 9.76 -12.73 -7.37
CA LEU A 136 9.12 -13.62 -8.33
C LEU A 136 10.04 -13.83 -9.53
N LYS A 137 10.36 -15.09 -9.83
CA LYS A 137 11.17 -15.48 -10.99
C LYS A 137 10.37 -15.46 -12.31
N ALA A 138 9.41 -14.55 -12.42
CA ALA A 138 8.61 -14.41 -13.63
C ALA A 138 9.31 -13.46 -14.61
N GLN A 139 9.34 -13.82 -15.91
CA GLN A 139 9.92 -12.97 -16.95
C GLN A 139 9.10 -11.70 -17.17
N HIS A 140 7.78 -11.81 -17.06
CA HIS A 140 6.85 -10.69 -17.24
C HIS A 140 5.73 -10.77 -16.23
N ILE A 141 5.42 -9.65 -15.61
CA ILE A 141 4.26 -9.49 -14.75
C ILE A 141 3.28 -8.57 -15.47
N ILE A 142 2.10 -9.10 -15.76
CA ILE A 142 1.00 -8.38 -16.40
C ILE A 142 -0.04 -8.11 -15.33
N VAL A 143 -0.33 -6.85 -15.07
CA VAL A 143 -1.41 -6.43 -14.18
C VAL A 143 -2.72 -6.51 -14.98
N ASN A 144 -3.62 -7.37 -14.55
CA ASN A 144 -4.93 -7.55 -15.18
C ASN A 144 -5.96 -6.58 -14.61
N GLU A 145 -5.86 -6.28 -13.31
CA GLU A 145 -6.75 -5.37 -12.62
C GLU A 145 -6.04 -4.75 -11.41
N GLU A 146 -6.23 -3.46 -11.19
CA GLU A 146 -5.79 -2.76 -10.00
C GLU A 146 -7.00 -2.54 -9.07
N LYS A 147 -6.85 -2.95 -7.80
CA LYS A 147 -7.86 -2.78 -6.75
C LYS A 147 -7.55 -1.60 -5.82
N THR A 148 -6.52 -0.85 -6.14
CA THR A 148 -6.15 0.35 -5.37
C THR A 148 -7.27 1.37 -5.40
N ALA A 149 -7.66 1.84 -4.22
CA ALA A 149 -8.69 2.86 -4.05
C ALA A 149 -8.08 4.15 -3.49
N PHE A 150 -8.75 5.27 -3.73
CA PHE A 150 -8.43 6.59 -3.22
C PHE A 150 -9.70 7.21 -2.61
N ASN A 151 -9.99 6.86 -1.35
CA ASN A 151 -11.18 7.32 -0.65
C ASN A 151 -10.90 8.68 -0.01
N LEU A 152 -11.41 9.74 -0.62
CA LEU A 152 -11.26 11.10 -0.11
C LEU A 152 -12.34 11.42 0.93
N PRO A 153 -12.05 12.27 1.92
CA PRO A 153 -13.05 12.75 2.86
C PRO A 153 -14.24 13.40 2.14
N LYS A 154 -15.45 13.23 2.67
CA LYS A 154 -16.71 13.70 2.04
C LYS A 154 -16.75 15.20 1.69
N VAL A 155 -15.94 16.01 2.39
CA VAL A 155 -15.88 17.47 2.16
C VAL A 155 -14.83 17.86 1.11
N THR A 156 -14.18 16.89 0.48
CA THR A 156 -13.12 17.14 -0.51
C THR A 156 -13.73 17.56 -1.84
N THR A 157 -13.23 18.64 -2.42
CA THR A 157 -13.49 19.02 -3.81
C THR A 157 -12.37 18.51 -4.68
N THR A 158 -12.69 17.79 -5.73
CA THR A 158 -11.71 17.22 -6.68
C THR A 158 -11.93 17.81 -8.07
N TYR A 159 -10.82 17.94 -8.80
CA TYR A 159 -10.81 18.31 -10.21
C TYR A 159 -10.20 17.14 -10.98
N LEU A 160 -11.04 16.34 -11.61
CA LEU A 160 -10.63 15.12 -12.29
C LEU A 160 -10.82 15.27 -13.80
N CYS A 161 -9.81 14.90 -14.59
CA CYS A 161 -9.93 14.74 -16.02
C CYS A 161 -10.33 13.30 -16.33
N PRO A 162 -11.48 13.05 -16.96
CA PRO A 162 -11.84 11.70 -17.40
C PRO A 162 -10.82 11.19 -18.40
N GLN A 163 -10.37 9.98 -18.20
CA GLN A 163 -9.52 9.32 -19.19
C GLN A 163 -10.38 8.94 -20.40
N SER A 164 -9.93 9.30 -21.61
CA SER A 164 -10.57 8.82 -22.82
C SER A 164 -10.32 7.32 -22.99
N ASP A 165 -11.24 6.63 -23.69
CA ASP A 165 -11.01 5.22 -24.05
C ASP A 165 -9.67 5.06 -24.75
N PRO A 166 -8.96 3.92 -24.58
CA PRO A 166 -7.61 3.70 -25.09
C PRO A 166 -7.50 3.55 -26.62
N LEU A 167 -8.46 4.05 -27.36
CA LEU A 167 -8.39 4.11 -28.81
C LEU A 167 -7.45 5.21 -29.26
N ILE A 168 -6.61 4.89 -30.14
CA ILE A 168 -5.42 5.59 -30.60
C ILE A 168 -5.68 7.05 -30.96
N GLY A 169 -4.86 7.93 -30.43
CA GLY A 169 -5.02 9.37 -30.39
C GLY A 169 -5.34 10.08 -31.69
N PHE A 170 -4.69 9.75 -32.80
CA PHE A 170 -4.91 10.43 -34.08
C PHE A 170 -6.28 10.18 -34.73
N ALA A 171 -6.95 9.11 -34.34
CA ALA A 171 -8.31 8.83 -34.83
C ALA A 171 -9.38 9.54 -34.00
N ARG A 172 -9.00 10.36 -33.02
CA ARG A 172 -9.91 11.00 -32.10
C ARG A 172 -9.97 12.48 -32.27
N THR A 173 -11.20 12.96 -32.27
CA THR A 173 -11.50 14.39 -32.31
C THR A 173 -11.76 14.96 -30.91
N LYS A 174 -11.85 14.11 -29.87
CA LYS A 174 -12.13 14.56 -28.51
C LYS A 174 -10.88 14.46 -27.64
N PRO A 175 -10.47 15.53 -27.00
CA PRO A 175 -9.41 15.53 -26.01
C PRO A 175 -9.83 14.72 -24.77
N SER A 176 -8.86 14.16 -24.05
CA SER A 176 -9.10 13.33 -22.86
C SER A 176 -9.26 14.11 -21.57
N TYR A 177 -9.19 15.40 -21.62
CA TYR A 177 -9.13 16.28 -20.44
C TYR A 177 -10.38 17.12 -20.21
N GLU A 178 -11.41 16.88 -20.95
CA GLU A 178 -12.68 17.59 -20.84
C GLU A 178 -13.62 16.97 -19.82
#